data_2ea1985623b83daf7ba86e6a328cbf8f
#
_entry.id   2ea1985623b83daf7ba86e6a328cbf8f
#
_cell.length_a   1.000
_cell.length_b   1.000
_cell.length_c   1.000
_cell.angle_alpha   90.00
_cell.angle_beta   90.00
_cell.angle_gamma   90.00
#
_symmetry.space_group_name_H-M   'P 1'
#
loop_
_entity.id
_entity.type
_entity.pdbx_description
1 polymer ?
#
loop_
_entity_poly.entity_id
_entity_poly.type
_entity_poly.pdbx_seq_one_letter_code
_entity_poly.pdbx_strand_id
1 'polypeptide(L)'
;MRLLAIALAIAVQIVQPPQPPPPLTFPPPAELPETIGDTQDFPFLPPLGGARLIQTSRVSGPLELKSATADDEAVLAGVGYTKKSYRVNGAISSMRFVSSYRDALFAAGWKLIDVTKLDEKATVPETVTVSAHYMTNGRNIYARATLEPDGPYEINVVDVGAEIWPGILARECRLRIPSLHFDLDRPTLREFESEPTLVKLADLLKSKNAPAVEIQGHMDNVGQAGTAARQTLSEGRAKIVAAWLTEHGVPAGKITSKGYGKTRPIAENDSDLGRAMNRRIEVVRRDCAR
;
A
#
# COMPACT_ATOMS: atom_id res chain seq x y z
N MET A 1 0.12 -71.98 48.16
CA MET A 1 0.03 -71.52 46.80
C MET A 1 -0.55 -70.10 46.83
N ARG A 2 0.28 -69.07 46.65
CA ARG A 2 -0.15 -67.67 46.58
C ARG A 2 -0.05 -67.25 45.11
N LEU A 3 -1.16 -66.96 44.46
CA LEU A 3 -1.28 -66.42 43.11
C LEU A 3 -0.99 -64.93 43.18
N LEU A 4 0.10 -64.49 42.55
CA LEU A 4 0.39 -63.08 42.32
C LEU A 4 -0.36 -62.66 41.04
N ALA A 5 -1.32 -61.76 41.18
CA ALA A 5 -1.94 -61.10 40.04
C ALA A 5 -1.07 -59.87 39.66
N ILE A 6 -0.47 -59.88 38.48
CA ILE A 6 0.25 -58.75 37.88
C ILE A 6 -0.79 -57.91 37.10
N ALA A 7 -1.14 -56.78 37.63
CA ALA A 7 -1.96 -55.79 36.90
C ALA A 7 -1.07 -54.98 35.94
N LEU A 8 -1.24 -55.15 34.65
CA LEU A 8 -0.57 -54.36 33.61
C LEU A 8 -1.33 -53.04 33.42
N ALA A 9 -0.82 -51.96 33.94
CA ALA A 9 -1.36 -50.64 33.72
C ALA A 9 -0.90 -50.12 32.35
N ILE A 10 -1.82 -50.11 31.38
CA ILE A 10 -1.60 -49.47 30.08
C ILE A 10 -1.77 -47.95 30.28
N ALA A 11 -0.66 -47.20 30.31
CA ALA A 11 -0.68 -45.77 30.30
C ALA A 11 -1.08 -45.29 28.86
N VAL A 12 -2.30 -44.84 28.72
CA VAL A 12 -2.74 -44.13 27.54
C VAL A 12 -2.09 -42.77 27.54
N GLN A 13 -1.06 -42.59 26.73
CA GLN A 13 -0.51 -41.26 26.44
C GLN A 13 -1.56 -40.44 25.69
N ILE A 14 -2.22 -39.53 26.39
CA ILE A 14 -3.05 -38.51 25.77
C ILE A 14 -2.10 -37.57 24.99
N VAL A 15 -2.04 -37.75 23.68
CA VAL A 15 -1.36 -36.81 22.79
C VAL A 15 -2.13 -35.50 22.87
N GLN A 16 -1.58 -34.53 23.53
CA GLN A 16 -2.16 -33.17 23.54
C GLN A 16 -2.26 -32.66 22.10
N PRO A 17 -3.40 -32.08 21.70
CA PRO A 17 -3.50 -31.44 20.41
C PRO A 17 -2.42 -30.38 20.27
N PRO A 18 -1.83 -30.18 19.08
CA PRO A 18 -0.82 -29.16 18.86
C PRO A 18 -1.36 -27.81 19.33
N GLN A 19 -0.59 -27.14 20.17
CA GLN A 19 -0.93 -25.82 20.67
C GLN A 19 -1.05 -24.87 19.48
N PRO A 20 -2.07 -23.99 19.43
CA PRO A 20 -2.13 -22.99 18.39
C PRO A 20 -0.85 -22.15 18.44
N PRO A 21 -0.25 -21.80 17.29
CA PRO A 21 0.92 -20.93 17.28
C PRO A 21 0.61 -19.61 17.99
N PRO A 22 1.60 -19.00 18.64
CA PRO A 22 1.40 -17.74 19.33
C PRO A 22 0.87 -16.69 18.36
N PRO A 23 0.07 -15.72 18.84
CA PRO A 23 -0.41 -14.62 18.01
C PRO A 23 0.78 -13.84 17.43
N LEU A 24 0.61 -13.30 16.23
CA LEU A 24 1.59 -12.37 15.67
C LEU A 24 1.68 -11.14 16.57
N THR A 25 2.90 -10.76 16.92
CA THR A 25 3.19 -9.51 17.59
C THR A 25 4.11 -8.69 16.70
N PHE A 26 3.78 -7.43 16.50
CA PHE A 26 4.61 -6.50 15.76
C PHE A 26 5.38 -5.60 16.72
N PRO A 27 6.65 -5.29 16.44
CA PRO A 27 7.38 -4.31 17.23
C PRO A 27 6.69 -2.94 17.11
N PRO A 28 6.79 -2.11 18.15
CA PRO A 28 6.28 -0.75 18.10
C PRO A 28 6.96 0.01 16.95
N PRO A 29 6.20 0.81 16.22
CA PRO A 29 6.62 1.49 15.01
C PRO A 29 7.80 2.47 15.17
N ALA A 30 8.06 2.93 16.39
CA ALA A 30 9.19 3.83 16.70
C ALA A 30 10.58 3.19 16.46
N GLU A 31 10.64 1.85 16.36
CA GLU A 31 11.89 1.09 16.21
C GLU A 31 12.14 0.58 14.78
N LEU A 32 11.42 1.12 13.79
CA LEU A 32 11.58 0.68 12.41
C LEU A 32 12.98 1.05 11.88
N PRO A 33 13.71 0.10 11.26
CA PRO A 33 15.02 0.39 10.68
C PRO A 33 14.91 1.40 9.55
N GLU A 34 15.95 2.19 9.34
CA GLU A 34 16.01 3.20 8.27
C GLU A 34 15.89 2.58 6.86
N THR A 35 16.31 1.33 6.71
CA THR A 35 16.24 0.62 5.43
C THR A 35 15.74 -0.81 5.61
N ILE A 36 14.99 -1.30 4.64
CA ILE A 36 14.52 -2.69 4.59
C ILE A 36 15.51 -3.51 3.77
N GLY A 37 16.25 -4.42 4.42
CA GLY A 37 17.21 -5.31 3.76
C GLY A 37 16.51 -6.35 2.85
N ASP A 38 17.20 -6.74 1.78
CA ASP A 38 16.65 -7.67 0.78
C ASP A 38 16.58 -9.13 1.29
N THR A 39 17.39 -9.50 2.27
CA THR A 39 17.56 -10.90 2.73
C THR A 39 16.85 -11.20 4.06
N GLN A 40 16.35 -10.20 4.75
CA GLN A 40 15.67 -10.35 6.05
C GLN A 40 14.16 -10.17 5.90
N ASP A 41 13.40 -10.76 6.81
CA ASP A 41 11.98 -10.49 6.93
C ASP A 41 11.74 -9.00 7.21
N PHE A 42 10.54 -8.51 6.89
CA PHE A 42 10.18 -7.16 7.31
C PHE A 42 10.09 -7.12 8.83
N PRO A 43 10.94 -6.34 9.53
CA PRO A 43 11.00 -6.37 10.99
C PRO A 43 9.69 -5.93 11.66
N PHE A 44 8.90 -5.13 10.96
CA PHE A 44 7.62 -4.61 11.42
C PHE A 44 6.40 -5.35 10.86
N LEU A 45 6.62 -6.36 10.03
CA LEU A 45 5.57 -7.19 9.44
C LEU A 45 6.10 -8.62 9.31
N PRO A 46 6.30 -9.31 10.44
CA PRO A 46 6.89 -10.64 10.43
C PRO A 46 5.98 -11.64 9.72
N PRO A 47 6.57 -12.71 9.16
CA PRO A 47 5.80 -13.79 8.57
C PRO A 47 5.01 -14.55 9.64
N LEU A 48 3.97 -15.27 9.20
CA LEU A 48 3.25 -16.21 10.05
C LEU A 48 4.21 -17.24 10.67
N GLY A 49 3.97 -17.62 11.92
CA GLY A 49 4.82 -18.59 12.62
C GLY A 49 4.98 -19.88 11.81
N GLY A 50 6.22 -20.33 11.64
CA GLY A 50 6.58 -21.48 10.83
C GLY A 50 6.68 -21.22 9.33
N ALA A 51 6.48 -20.00 8.86
CA ALA A 51 6.70 -19.64 7.48
C ALA A 51 8.20 -19.44 7.17
N ARG A 52 8.58 -19.80 5.95
CA ARG A 52 9.94 -19.61 5.45
C ARG A 52 9.92 -18.70 4.23
N LEU A 53 10.78 -17.69 4.22
CA LEU A 53 11.02 -16.84 3.06
C LEU A 53 11.56 -17.69 1.91
N ILE A 54 10.93 -17.61 0.74
CA ILE A 54 11.35 -18.32 -0.47
C ILE A 54 11.89 -17.39 -1.54
N GLN A 55 11.41 -16.15 -1.59
CA GLN A 55 11.83 -15.18 -2.60
C GLN A 55 11.67 -13.76 -2.10
N THR A 56 12.60 -12.91 -2.48
CA THR A 56 12.49 -11.44 -2.41
C THR A 56 12.67 -10.86 -3.80
N SER A 57 11.84 -9.91 -4.16
CA SER A 57 11.95 -9.17 -5.42
C SER A 57 11.56 -7.70 -5.23
N ARG A 58 12.14 -6.83 -6.07
CA ARG A 58 11.72 -5.43 -6.20
C ARG A 58 10.84 -5.31 -7.43
N VAL A 59 9.69 -4.70 -7.25
CA VAL A 59 8.70 -4.51 -8.31
C VAL A 59 8.64 -3.02 -8.64
N SER A 60 8.76 -2.70 -9.91
CA SER A 60 8.56 -1.32 -10.40
C SER A 60 7.07 -1.03 -10.57
N GLY A 61 6.65 0.15 -10.17
CA GLY A 61 5.25 0.57 -10.20
C GLY A 61 4.62 0.63 -8.81
N PRO A 62 3.43 1.23 -8.70
CA PRO A 62 2.75 1.38 -7.43
C PRO A 62 2.26 0.04 -6.89
N LEU A 63 2.18 -0.06 -5.56
CA LEU A 63 1.49 -1.15 -4.89
C LEU A 63 0.00 -0.84 -4.84
N GLU A 64 -0.81 -1.71 -5.40
CA GLU A 64 -2.27 -1.65 -5.24
C GLU A 64 -2.64 -2.16 -3.85
N LEU A 65 -3.33 -1.33 -3.07
CA LEU A 65 -3.75 -1.64 -1.70
C LEU A 65 -5.23 -1.98 -1.61
N LYS A 66 -6.03 -1.40 -2.50
CA LYS A 66 -7.45 -1.65 -2.64
C LYS A 66 -7.81 -1.58 -4.11
N SER A 67 -8.47 -2.60 -4.61
CA SER A 67 -9.04 -2.58 -5.96
C SER A 67 -10.16 -1.54 -6.07
N ALA A 68 -10.28 -0.93 -7.24
CA ALA A 68 -11.41 -0.05 -7.54
C ALA A 68 -12.72 -0.85 -7.48
N THR A 69 -13.68 -0.36 -6.69
CA THR A 69 -15.06 -0.83 -6.69
C THR A 69 -15.96 0.18 -7.39
N ALA A 70 -17.24 -0.14 -7.54
CA ALA A 70 -18.21 0.79 -8.14
C ALA A 70 -18.25 2.14 -7.41
N ASP A 71 -17.98 2.15 -6.11
CA ASP A 71 -18.11 3.32 -5.23
C ASP A 71 -16.78 3.93 -4.79
N ASP A 72 -15.63 3.23 -5.02
CA ASP A 72 -14.32 3.67 -4.55
C ASP A 72 -13.27 3.63 -5.67
N GLU A 73 -12.32 4.55 -5.63
CA GLU A 73 -11.14 4.49 -6.49
C GLU A 73 -10.09 3.52 -5.91
N ALA A 74 -9.30 2.89 -6.79
CA ALA A 74 -8.18 2.07 -6.36
C ALA A 74 -7.16 2.92 -5.56
N VAL A 75 -6.67 2.34 -4.48
CA VAL A 75 -5.64 2.95 -3.64
C VAL A 75 -4.28 2.42 -4.07
N LEU A 76 -3.44 3.29 -4.62
CA LEU A 76 -2.10 2.96 -5.10
C LEU A 76 -1.05 3.66 -4.24
N ALA A 77 0.02 2.95 -3.88
CA ALA A 77 1.10 3.50 -3.08
C ALA A 77 2.47 3.32 -3.74
N GLY A 78 3.28 4.37 -3.67
CA GLY A 78 4.67 4.37 -4.11
C GLY A 78 4.87 4.30 -5.63
N VAL A 79 6.12 4.21 -6.02
CA VAL A 79 6.59 4.05 -7.42
C VAL A 79 7.36 2.75 -7.62
N GLY A 80 7.40 1.95 -6.58
CA GLY A 80 8.02 0.63 -6.53
C GLY A 80 7.87 0.07 -5.12
N TYR A 81 7.91 -1.25 -5.00
CA TYR A 81 7.75 -1.92 -3.71
C TYR A 81 8.64 -3.17 -3.61
N THR A 82 8.90 -3.58 -2.37
CA THR A 82 9.56 -4.86 -2.08
C THR A 82 8.50 -5.92 -1.85
N LYS A 83 8.59 -7.01 -2.60
CA LYS A 83 7.74 -8.19 -2.50
C LYS A 83 8.53 -9.33 -1.87
N LYS A 84 7.98 -9.95 -0.83
CA LYS A 84 8.52 -11.16 -0.19
C LYS A 84 7.47 -12.26 -0.23
N SER A 85 7.88 -13.42 -0.74
CA SER A 85 7.00 -14.60 -0.83
C SER A 85 7.41 -15.63 0.21
N TYR A 86 6.44 -16.21 0.89
CA TYR A 86 6.62 -17.12 2.00
C TYR A 86 5.87 -18.43 1.77
N ARG A 87 6.46 -19.52 2.24
CA ARG A 87 5.81 -20.84 2.27
C ARG A 87 5.66 -21.30 3.72
N VAL A 88 4.48 -21.81 4.05
CA VAL A 88 4.20 -22.47 5.33
C VAL A 88 4.11 -23.96 5.12
N ASN A 89 4.58 -24.74 6.09
CA ASN A 89 4.36 -26.17 6.11
C ASN A 89 2.90 -26.44 6.55
N GLY A 90 2.08 -26.88 5.62
CA GLY A 90 0.65 -27.13 5.82
C GLY A 90 -0.26 -26.03 5.28
N ALA A 91 -1.57 -26.27 5.31
CA ALA A 91 -2.57 -25.31 4.84
C ALA A 91 -2.80 -24.18 5.85
N ILE A 92 -2.90 -22.97 5.34
CA ILE A 92 -3.36 -21.80 6.11
C ILE A 92 -4.80 -21.53 5.71
N SER A 93 -5.73 -21.49 6.69
CA SER A 93 -7.09 -21.04 6.39
C SER A 93 -7.10 -19.52 6.16
N SER A 94 -7.94 -19.07 5.21
CA SER A 94 -8.16 -17.66 4.90
C SER A 94 -8.54 -16.86 6.15
N MET A 95 -9.41 -17.43 6.98
CA MET A 95 -9.83 -16.81 8.27
C MET A 95 -8.63 -16.55 9.18
N ARG A 96 -7.77 -17.54 9.37
CA ARG A 96 -6.58 -17.41 10.22
C ARG A 96 -5.60 -16.39 9.65
N PHE A 97 -5.39 -16.41 8.33
CA PHE A 97 -4.49 -15.44 7.68
C PHE A 97 -4.97 -14.02 7.88
N VAL A 98 -6.24 -13.75 7.52
CA VAL A 98 -6.82 -12.41 7.63
C VAL A 98 -6.85 -11.93 9.07
N SER A 99 -7.33 -12.75 10.03
CA SER A 99 -7.39 -12.33 11.44
C SER A 99 -6.00 -12.07 12.01
N SER A 100 -5.01 -12.92 11.71
CA SER A 100 -3.63 -12.73 12.22
C SER A 100 -3.02 -11.41 11.79
N TYR A 101 -3.09 -11.07 10.49
CA TYR A 101 -2.52 -9.80 10.00
C TYR A 101 -3.35 -8.60 10.40
N ARG A 102 -4.68 -8.67 10.29
CA ARG A 102 -5.58 -7.58 10.69
C ARG A 102 -5.36 -7.19 12.15
N ASP A 103 -5.43 -8.16 13.05
CA ASP A 103 -5.38 -7.89 14.49
C ASP A 103 -3.99 -7.41 14.93
N ALA A 104 -2.93 -8.00 14.36
CA ALA A 104 -1.57 -7.58 14.67
C ALA A 104 -1.23 -6.19 14.12
N LEU A 105 -1.64 -5.86 12.90
CA LEU A 105 -1.48 -4.51 12.31
C LEU A 105 -2.24 -3.47 13.12
N PHE A 106 -3.51 -3.76 13.45
CA PHE A 106 -4.32 -2.87 14.25
C PHE A 106 -3.71 -2.64 15.66
N ALA A 107 -3.28 -3.69 16.33
CA ALA A 107 -2.63 -3.60 17.64
C ALA A 107 -1.32 -2.80 17.60
N ALA A 108 -0.59 -2.85 16.49
CA ALA A 108 0.63 -2.07 16.27
C ALA A 108 0.38 -0.62 15.79
N GLY A 109 -0.87 -0.18 15.74
CA GLY A 109 -1.23 1.20 15.40
C GLY A 109 -1.28 1.49 13.89
N TRP A 110 -1.31 0.45 13.04
CA TRP A 110 -1.50 0.64 11.61
C TRP A 110 -2.96 0.96 11.29
N LYS A 111 -3.18 1.87 10.35
CA LYS A 111 -4.51 2.13 9.79
C LYS A 111 -4.79 1.08 8.71
N LEU A 112 -5.83 0.28 8.90
CA LEU A 112 -6.27 -0.67 7.89
C LEU A 112 -6.91 0.08 6.71
N ILE A 113 -6.52 -0.29 5.49
CA ILE A 113 -7.04 0.28 4.24
C ILE A 113 -8.08 -0.66 3.64
N ASP A 114 -7.71 -1.95 3.50
CA ASP A 114 -8.56 -2.97 2.94
C ASP A 114 -8.34 -4.30 3.65
N VAL A 115 -9.44 -4.98 3.96
CA VAL A 115 -9.44 -6.32 4.54
C VAL A 115 -10.50 -7.12 3.81
N THR A 116 -10.10 -8.23 3.18
CA THR A 116 -11.05 -9.11 2.51
C THR A 116 -12.13 -9.57 3.48
N LYS A 117 -13.38 -9.31 3.11
CA LYS A 117 -14.54 -9.86 3.82
C LYS A 117 -14.65 -11.34 3.48
N LEU A 118 -14.55 -12.18 4.50
CA LEU A 118 -14.65 -13.62 4.32
C LEU A 118 -16.14 -13.99 4.27
N ASP A 119 -16.50 -14.74 3.24
CA ASP A 119 -17.81 -15.39 3.20
C ASP A 119 -17.67 -16.77 3.89
N GLU A 120 -18.33 -16.94 5.03
CA GLU A 120 -18.37 -18.22 5.76
C GLU A 120 -18.99 -19.36 4.95
N LYS A 121 -19.71 -19.04 3.88
CA LYS A 121 -20.37 -19.99 2.98
C LYS A 121 -19.58 -20.27 1.70
N ALA A 122 -18.48 -19.57 1.48
CA ALA A 122 -17.66 -19.76 0.28
C ALA A 122 -17.08 -21.18 0.26
N THR A 123 -17.42 -21.92 -0.77
CA THR A 123 -16.93 -23.30 -0.98
C THR A 123 -15.64 -23.35 -1.80
N VAL A 124 -15.21 -22.24 -2.36
CA VAL A 124 -14.02 -22.12 -3.19
C VAL A 124 -12.99 -21.27 -2.44
N PRO A 125 -11.73 -21.71 -2.37
CA PRO A 125 -10.67 -20.87 -1.85
C PRO A 125 -10.58 -19.56 -2.65
N GLU A 126 -10.57 -18.43 -1.97
CA GLU A 126 -10.45 -17.12 -2.58
C GLU A 126 -9.12 -16.47 -2.18
N THR A 127 -8.58 -15.64 -3.07
CA THR A 127 -7.48 -14.75 -2.72
C THR A 127 -7.93 -13.81 -1.62
N VAL A 128 -7.21 -13.79 -0.50
CA VAL A 128 -7.52 -12.89 0.61
C VAL A 128 -6.38 -11.92 0.85
N THR A 129 -6.74 -10.69 1.19
CA THR A 129 -5.78 -9.59 1.41
C THR A 129 -6.05 -8.86 2.71
N VAL A 130 -4.97 -8.35 3.29
CA VAL A 130 -4.99 -7.34 4.36
C VAL A 130 -4.02 -6.24 3.96
N SER A 131 -4.53 -5.03 3.78
CA SER A 131 -3.75 -3.86 3.42
C SER A 131 -3.80 -2.82 4.52
N ALA A 132 -2.68 -2.20 4.82
CA ALA A 132 -2.57 -1.22 5.89
C ALA A 132 -1.54 -0.14 5.58
N HIS A 133 -1.68 0.98 6.28
CA HIS A 133 -0.82 2.13 6.21
C HIS A 133 -0.31 2.48 7.61
N TYR A 134 0.95 2.80 7.70
CA TYR A 134 1.58 3.29 8.90
C TYR A 134 2.40 4.55 8.65
N MET A 135 2.31 5.49 9.58
CA MET A 135 2.99 6.77 9.50
C MET A 135 3.82 7.02 10.75
N THR A 136 5.11 7.24 10.57
CA THR A 136 6.02 7.58 11.68
C THR A 136 7.19 8.46 11.20
N ASN A 137 7.57 9.46 11.98
CA ASN A 137 8.77 10.29 11.78
C ASN A 137 9.02 10.71 10.31
N GLY A 138 7.95 11.07 9.61
CA GLY A 138 8.06 11.47 8.20
C GLY A 138 8.10 10.31 7.20
N ARG A 139 8.04 9.04 7.61
CA ARG A 139 7.91 7.86 6.71
C ARG A 139 6.45 7.48 6.55
N ASN A 140 6.08 7.16 5.33
CA ASN A 140 4.82 6.51 4.98
C ASN A 140 5.10 5.08 4.54
N ILE A 141 4.66 4.11 5.30
CA ILE A 141 4.85 2.71 5.00
C ILE A 141 3.48 2.12 4.65
N TYR A 142 3.38 1.52 3.49
CA TYR A 142 2.20 0.78 3.07
C TYR A 142 2.54 -0.69 2.97
N ALA A 143 1.65 -1.54 3.42
CA ALA A 143 1.81 -2.98 3.39
C ALA A 143 0.56 -3.66 2.87
N ARG A 144 0.76 -4.76 2.12
CA ARG A 144 -0.29 -5.67 1.70
C ARG A 144 0.18 -7.09 1.91
N ALA A 145 -0.53 -7.85 2.73
CA ALA A 145 -0.38 -9.30 2.85
C ALA A 145 -1.45 -9.97 1.99
N THR A 146 -1.06 -10.94 1.17
CA THR A 146 -1.95 -11.65 0.24
C THR A 146 -1.73 -13.14 0.36
N LEU A 147 -2.79 -13.91 0.56
CA LEU A 147 -2.80 -15.36 0.49
C LEU A 147 -3.57 -15.80 -0.76
N GLU A 148 -2.89 -16.52 -1.65
CA GLU A 148 -3.51 -17.17 -2.78
C GLU A 148 -4.01 -18.58 -2.38
N PRO A 149 -5.07 -19.12 -3.01
CA PRO A 149 -5.70 -20.37 -2.61
C PRO A 149 -4.74 -21.56 -2.49
N ASP A 150 -3.84 -21.72 -3.45
CA ASP A 150 -2.94 -22.88 -3.59
C ASP A 150 -1.46 -22.50 -3.64
N GLY A 151 -1.14 -21.27 -3.24
CA GLY A 151 0.19 -20.69 -3.41
C GLY A 151 0.93 -20.37 -2.11
N PRO A 152 2.13 -19.86 -2.25
CA PRO A 152 2.78 -19.13 -1.19
C PRO A 152 1.98 -17.86 -0.90
N TYR A 153 2.05 -17.36 0.34
CA TYR A 153 1.52 -16.04 0.61
C TYR A 153 2.61 -14.98 0.40
N GLU A 154 2.18 -13.75 0.16
CA GLU A 154 3.05 -12.64 -0.17
C GLU A 154 2.88 -11.49 0.81
N ILE A 155 3.97 -10.84 1.14
CA ILE A 155 3.99 -9.56 1.83
C ILE A 155 4.65 -8.54 0.92
N ASN A 156 3.93 -7.49 0.58
CA ASN A 156 4.38 -6.39 -0.26
C ASN A 156 4.47 -5.14 0.60
N VAL A 157 5.60 -4.43 0.55
CA VAL A 157 5.83 -3.23 1.35
C VAL A 157 6.39 -2.11 0.48
N VAL A 158 5.77 -0.95 0.62
CA VAL A 158 6.25 0.33 0.09
C VAL A 158 6.64 1.21 1.26
N ASP A 159 7.87 1.68 1.26
CA ASP A 159 8.32 2.75 2.15
C ASP A 159 8.45 4.03 1.32
N VAL A 160 7.47 4.92 1.45
CA VAL A 160 7.48 6.21 0.77
C VAL A 160 8.25 7.20 1.63
N GLY A 161 9.58 7.09 1.58
CA GLY A 161 10.47 8.06 2.19
C GLY A 161 10.51 9.36 1.39
N ALA A 162 10.43 10.52 2.05
CA ALA A 162 10.56 11.82 1.38
C ALA A 162 11.96 12.04 0.75
N GLU A 163 12.95 11.31 1.22
CA GLU A 163 14.35 11.49 0.81
C GLU A 163 14.62 11.12 -0.65
N ILE A 164 13.86 10.18 -1.20
CA ILE A 164 14.03 9.78 -2.62
C ILE A 164 13.41 10.78 -3.60
N TRP A 165 12.42 11.56 -3.18
CA TRP A 165 11.70 12.48 -4.06
C TRP A 165 12.54 13.58 -4.66
N PRO A 166 13.44 14.26 -3.91
CA PRO A 166 14.35 15.24 -4.48
C PRO A 166 15.20 14.66 -5.60
N GLY A 167 15.75 13.46 -5.41
CA GLY A 167 16.57 12.78 -6.40
C GLY A 167 15.80 12.38 -7.65
N ILE A 168 14.59 11.86 -7.51
CA ILE A 168 13.71 11.52 -8.63
C ILE A 168 13.33 12.78 -9.42
N LEU A 169 12.87 13.82 -8.72
CA LEU A 169 12.45 15.07 -9.35
C LEU A 169 13.62 15.76 -10.08
N ALA A 170 14.83 15.68 -9.52
CA ALA A 170 16.02 16.22 -10.17
C ALA A 170 16.40 15.47 -11.44
N ARG A 171 16.38 14.14 -11.41
CA ARG A 171 16.82 13.26 -12.51
C ARG A 171 15.78 13.12 -13.60
N GLU A 172 14.51 12.90 -13.22
CA GLU A 172 13.43 12.58 -14.15
C GLU A 172 12.58 13.80 -14.52
N CYS A 173 12.87 14.96 -13.91
CA CYS A 173 12.09 16.20 -14.08
C CYS A 173 10.60 16.03 -13.70
N ARG A 174 10.23 14.90 -13.18
CA ARG A 174 8.86 14.50 -12.89
C ARG A 174 8.81 13.60 -11.66
N LEU A 175 7.84 13.84 -10.83
CA LEU A 175 7.52 13.00 -9.68
C LEU A 175 6.04 12.62 -9.75
N ARG A 176 5.77 11.33 -9.84
CA ARG A 176 4.40 10.81 -9.67
C ARG A 176 4.12 10.75 -8.18
N ILE A 177 3.02 11.37 -7.77
CA ILE A 177 2.67 11.43 -6.36
C ILE A 177 1.77 10.22 -6.04
N PRO A 178 2.26 9.27 -5.27
CA PRO A 178 1.44 8.18 -4.79
C PRO A 178 0.53 8.67 -3.67
N SER A 179 -0.54 7.93 -3.43
CA SER A 179 -1.35 8.10 -2.20
C SER A 179 -2.00 9.46 -2.02
N LEU A 180 -2.41 10.10 -3.11
CA LEU A 180 -3.39 11.16 -3.06
C LEU A 180 -4.78 10.58 -3.35
N HIS A 181 -5.65 10.71 -2.39
CA HIS A 181 -6.98 10.11 -2.40
C HIS A 181 -8.03 11.17 -2.67
N PHE A 182 -8.87 10.91 -3.67
CA PHE A 182 -9.99 11.77 -4.04
C PHE A 182 -11.30 11.00 -3.94
N ASP A 183 -12.39 11.74 -3.78
CA ASP A 183 -13.72 11.15 -3.93
C ASP A 183 -13.94 10.71 -5.38
N LEU A 184 -14.74 9.66 -5.56
CA LEU A 184 -15.07 9.15 -6.87
C LEU A 184 -15.73 10.25 -7.72
N ASP A 185 -15.22 10.44 -8.93
CA ASP A 185 -15.67 11.42 -9.93
C ASP A 185 -15.80 12.87 -9.41
N ARG A 186 -15.10 13.20 -8.32
CA ARG A 186 -15.06 14.55 -7.74
C ARG A 186 -13.62 15.04 -7.56
N PRO A 187 -13.41 16.36 -7.59
CA PRO A 187 -12.12 16.92 -7.26
C PRO A 187 -11.91 17.08 -5.74
N THR A 188 -12.76 16.49 -4.91
CA THR A 188 -12.66 16.56 -3.45
C THR A 188 -11.52 15.70 -2.97
N LEU A 189 -10.53 16.33 -2.33
CA LEU A 189 -9.39 15.64 -1.72
C LEU A 189 -9.80 15.05 -0.37
N ARG A 190 -9.49 13.79 -0.14
CA ARG A 190 -9.60 13.16 1.17
C ARG A 190 -8.37 13.54 1.98
N GLU A 191 -8.45 14.64 2.70
CA GLU A 191 -7.28 15.23 3.38
C GLU A 191 -6.62 14.28 4.34
N PHE A 192 -7.38 13.63 5.22
CA PHE A 192 -6.83 12.75 6.23
C PHE A 192 -5.95 11.63 5.65
N GLU A 193 -6.35 11.04 4.52
CA GLU A 193 -5.58 10.00 3.83
C GLU A 193 -4.42 10.58 3.01
N SER A 194 -4.52 11.82 2.56
CA SER A 194 -3.57 12.47 1.64
C SER A 194 -2.56 13.36 2.36
N GLU A 195 -2.89 13.86 3.54
CA GLU A 195 -2.09 14.84 4.30
C GLU A 195 -0.63 14.42 4.48
N PRO A 196 -0.29 13.18 4.86
CA PRO A 196 1.11 12.79 5.03
C PRO A 196 1.93 12.94 3.76
N THR A 197 1.33 12.62 2.62
CA THR A 197 1.95 12.76 1.30
C THR A 197 2.09 14.23 0.93
N LEU A 198 1.06 15.03 1.20
CA LEU A 198 1.05 16.47 0.91
C LEU A 198 2.03 17.26 1.77
N VAL A 199 2.15 16.93 3.06
CA VAL A 199 3.14 17.56 3.97
C VAL A 199 4.55 17.33 3.45
N LYS A 200 4.90 16.10 3.07
CA LYS A 200 6.21 15.77 2.48
C LYS A 200 6.46 16.52 1.17
N LEU A 201 5.45 16.61 0.33
CA LEU A 201 5.56 17.37 -0.92
C LEU A 201 5.73 18.85 -0.65
N ALA A 202 5.02 19.42 0.32
CA ALA A 202 5.18 20.80 0.74
C ALA A 202 6.60 21.06 1.26
N ASP A 203 7.14 20.18 2.10
CA ASP A 203 8.49 20.31 2.64
C ASP A 203 9.56 20.24 1.54
N LEU A 204 9.41 19.35 0.57
CA LEU A 204 10.26 19.33 -0.62
C LEU A 204 10.23 20.65 -1.37
N LEU A 205 9.03 21.18 -1.64
CA LEU A 205 8.84 22.37 -2.47
C LEU A 205 9.10 23.71 -1.74
N LYS A 206 9.03 23.72 -0.41
CA LYS A 206 9.45 24.86 0.43
C LYS A 206 10.95 25.06 0.47
N SER A 207 11.73 24.03 0.18
CA SER A 207 13.18 24.13 0.25
C SER A 207 13.71 25.26 -0.64
N LYS A 208 14.79 25.92 -0.19
CA LYS A 208 15.34 27.11 -0.86
C LYS A 208 15.66 26.86 -2.34
N ASN A 209 16.16 25.67 -2.63
CA ASN A 209 16.59 25.26 -3.98
C ASN A 209 15.52 24.45 -4.74
N ALA A 210 14.30 24.37 -4.21
CA ALA A 210 13.24 23.66 -4.90
C ALA A 210 12.88 24.34 -6.24
N PRO A 211 12.76 23.58 -7.32
CA PRO A 211 12.39 24.12 -8.62
C PRO A 211 10.94 24.64 -8.62
N ALA A 212 10.61 25.48 -9.58
CA ALA A 212 9.24 25.79 -9.90
C ALA A 212 8.60 24.59 -10.61
N VAL A 213 7.36 24.24 -10.24
CA VAL A 213 6.67 23.04 -10.68
C VAL A 213 5.28 23.32 -11.25
N GLU A 214 4.82 22.41 -12.09
CA GLU A 214 3.44 22.29 -12.52
C GLU A 214 2.83 21.04 -11.89
N ILE A 215 1.75 21.19 -11.15
CA ILE A 215 0.92 20.08 -10.64
C ILE A 215 0.02 19.64 -11.79
N GLN A 216 0.19 18.41 -12.24
CA GLN A 216 -0.54 17.84 -13.39
C GLN A 216 -1.55 16.81 -12.92
N GLY A 217 -2.82 16.98 -13.31
CA GLY A 217 -3.88 16.00 -13.08
C GLY A 217 -4.12 15.15 -14.32
N HIS A 218 -4.27 13.84 -14.14
CA HIS A 218 -4.51 12.88 -15.20
C HIS A 218 -5.68 11.96 -14.86
N MET A 219 -6.36 11.46 -15.89
CA MET A 219 -7.50 10.55 -15.78
C MET A 219 -7.33 9.35 -16.70
N ASP A 220 -8.08 8.30 -16.42
CA ASP A 220 -8.27 7.15 -17.31
C ASP A 220 -9.22 7.50 -18.47
N ASN A 221 -9.56 6.49 -19.29
CA ASN A 221 -10.50 6.66 -20.43
C ASN A 221 -11.90 6.08 -20.17
N VAL A 222 -12.19 5.53 -18.97
CA VAL A 222 -13.41 4.77 -18.66
C VAL A 222 -14.49 5.64 -18.00
N GLY A 223 -15.76 5.30 -18.25
CA GLY A 223 -16.95 5.96 -17.73
C GLY A 223 -17.67 6.82 -18.79
N GLN A 224 -18.92 7.13 -18.50
CA GLN A 224 -19.81 7.88 -19.41
C GLN A 224 -19.45 9.38 -19.55
N ALA A 225 -18.61 9.91 -18.66
CA ALA A 225 -18.17 11.28 -18.70
C ALA A 225 -17.33 11.54 -19.97
N GLY A 226 -17.76 12.47 -20.80
CA GLY A 226 -17.06 12.87 -22.03
C GLY A 226 -15.65 13.42 -21.76
N THR A 227 -14.88 13.59 -22.81
CA THR A 227 -13.49 14.11 -22.71
C THR A 227 -13.41 15.45 -21.96
N ALA A 228 -14.40 16.35 -22.15
CA ALA A 228 -14.45 17.63 -21.46
C ALA A 228 -14.62 17.48 -19.93
N ALA A 229 -15.50 16.59 -19.47
CA ALA A 229 -15.69 16.35 -18.03
C ALA A 229 -14.44 15.79 -17.36
N ARG A 230 -13.70 14.88 -18.02
CA ARG A 230 -12.43 14.36 -17.50
C ARG A 230 -11.34 15.42 -17.47
N GLN A 231 -11.31 16.30 -18.46
CA GLN A 231 -10.43 17.45 -18.47
C GLN A 231 -10.71 18.35 -17.27
N THR A 232 -11.97 18.69 -17.02
CA THR A 232 -12.40 19.51 -15.89
C THR A 232 -12.08 18.84 -14.55
N LEU A 233 -12.35 17.53 -14.42
CA LEU A 233 -12.05 16.78 -13.19
C LEU A 233 -10.55 16.74 -12.89
N SER A 234 -9.73 16.43 -13.88
CA SER A 234 -8.27 16.40 -13.71
C SER A 234 -7.70 17.78 -13.36
N GLU A 235 -8.24 18.85 -13.96
CA GLU A 235 -7.87 20.22 -13.66
C GLU A 235 -8.27 20.61 -12.23
N GLY A 236 -9.49 20.26 -11.81
CA GLY A 236 -9.96 20.49 -10.45
C GLY A 236 -9.09 19.79 -9.40
N ARG A 237 -8.70 18.54 -9.64
CA ARG A 237 -7.81 17.79 -8.74
C ARG A 237 -6.42 18.43 -8.65
N ALA A 238 -5.82 18.82 -9.78
CA ALA A 238 -4.54 19.51 -9.80
C ALA A 238 -4.59 20.85 -9.06
N LYS A 239 -5.69 21.61 -9.25
CA LYS A 239 -5.90 22.92 -8.60
C LYS A 239 -6.04 22.81 -7.09
N ILE A 240 -6.76 21.80 -6.58
CA ILE A 240 -6.93 21.59 -5.13
C ILE A 240 -5.59 21.23 -4.48
N VAL A 241 -4.79 20.35 -5.10
CA VAL A 241 -3.44 20.03 -4.60
C VAL A 241 -2.55 21.26 -4.59
N ALA A 242 -2.56 22.08 -5.65
CA ALA A 242 -1.78 23.31 -5.71
C ALA A 242 -2.22 24.33 -4.66
N ALA A 243 -3.52 24.48 -4.41
CA ALA A 243 -4.06 25.34 -3.37
C ALA A 243 -3.61 24.88 -1.98
N TRP A 244 -3.78 23.59 -1.67
CA TRP A 244 -3.35 23.02 -0.40
C TRP A 244 -1.85 23.26 -0.14
N LEU A 245 -0.99 23.02 -1.13
CA LEU A 245 0.46 23.28 -1.01
C LEU A 245 0.76 24.75 -0.74
N THR A 246 0.04 25.66 -1.38
CA THR A 246 0.22 27.11 -1.18
C THR A 246 -0.23 27.54 0.22
N GLU A 247 -1.35 27.04 0.71
CA GLU A 247 -1.87 27.26 2.06
C GLU A 247 -0.91 26.74 3.13
N HIS A 248 -0.15 25.69 2.79
CA HIS A 248 0.87 25.09 3.68
C HIS A 248 2.30 25.61 3.43
N GLY A 249 2.43 26.81 2.85
CA GLY A 249 3.65 27.59 2.82
C GLY A 249 4.56 27.40 1.61
N VAL A 250 4.12 26.69 0.57
CA VAL A 250 4.86 26.69 -0.70
C VAL A 250 4.57 28.00 -1.45
N PRO A 251 5.60 28.74 -1.88
CA PRO A 251 5.38 30.03 -2.54
C PRO A 251 4.53 29.88 -3.81
N ALA A 252 3.44 30.64 -3.92
CA ALA A 252 2.50 30.56 -5.04
C ALA A 252 3.17 30.75 -6.42
N GLY A 253 4.20 31.58 -6.52
CA GLY A 253 4.97 31.77 -7.74
C GLY A 253 5.76 30.55 -8.21
N LYS A 254 5.98 29.55 -7.33
CA LYS A 254 6.64 28.28 -7.67
C LYS A 254 5.68 27.22 -8.19
N ILE A 255 4.38 27.40 -8.05
CA ILE A 255 3.38 26.37 -8.39
C ILE A 255 2.45 26.88 -9.50
N THR A 256 2.23 26.01 -10.49
CA THR A 256 1.10 26.12 -11.42
C THR A 256 0.34 24.80 -11.43
N SER A 257 -0.90 24.79 -11.90
CA SER A 257 -1.69 23.56 -12.02
C SER A 257 -2.30 23.43 -13.39
N LYS A 258 -2.43 22.19 -13.90
CA LYS A 258 -3.05 21.89 -15.17
C LYS A 258 -3.64 20.49 -15.19
N GLY A 259 -4.84 20.37 -15.75
CA GLY A 259 -5.42 19.08 -16.11
C GLY A 259 -5.00 18.62 -17.50
N TYR A 260 -4.83 17.33 -17.68
CA TYR A 260 -4.54 16.70 -18.96
C TYR A 260 -5.61 15.67 -19.35
N GLY A 261 -6.63 15.47 -18.49
CA GLY A 261 -7.65 14.46 -18.74
C GLY A 261 -7.02 13.11 -19.07
N LYS A 262 -7.52 12.45 -20.11
CA LYS A 262 -7.06 11.14 -20.60
C LYS A 262 -5.95 11.19 -21.65
N THR A 263 -5.39 12.36 -21.96
CA THR A 263 -4.51 12.54 -23.12
C THR A 263 -3.08 12.06 -22.92
N ARG A 264 -2.69 11.73 -21.67
CA ARG A 264 -1.33 11.31 -21.33
C ARG A 264 -1.37 10.03 -20.46
N PRO A 265 -1.84 8.90 -20.99
CA PRO A 265 -1.81 7.64 -20.24
C PRO A 265 -0.37 7.17 -20.03
N ILE A 266 -0.14 6.46 -18.92
CA ILE A 266 1.13 5.79 -18.60
C ILE A 266 0.98 4.28 -18.50
N ALA A 267 -0.24 3.79 -18.57
CA ALA A 267 -0.59 2.37 -18.62
C ALA A 267 -1.78 2.16 -19.56
N GLU A 268 -1.96 0.93 -20.03
CA GLU A 268 -3.14 0.55 -20.77
C GLU A 268 -4.40 0.68 -19.91
N ASN A 269 -5.52 1.05 -20.53
CA ASN A 269 -6.79 1.25 -19.81
C ASN A 269 -7.69 0.00 -19.81
N ASP A 270 -7.15 -1.15 -20.13
CA ASP A 270 -7.84 -2.44 -20.25
C ASP A 270 -8.01 -3.15 -18.89
N SER A 271 -7.20 -2.79 -17.90
CA SER A 271 -7.24 -3.32 -16.54
C SER A 271 -7.57 -2.24 -15.51
N ASP A 272 -8.10 -2.65 -14.35
CA ASP A 272 -8.37 -1.73 -13.24
C ASP A 272 -7.08 -1.09 -12.72
N LEU A 273 -6.00 -1.86 -12.64
CA LEU A 273 -4.69 -1.35 -12.24
C LEU A 273 -4.16 -0.30 -13.23
N GLY A 274 -4.24 -0.56 -14.53
CA GLY A 274 -3.80 0.39 -15.56
C GLY A 274 -4.61 1.69 -15.51
N ARG A 275 -5.92 1.60 -15.35
CA ARG A 275 -6.79 2.76 -15.15
C ARG A 275 -6.44 3.54 -13.89
N ALA A 276 -6.20 2.84 -12.78
CA ALA A 276 -5.78 3.47 -11.53
C ALA A 276 -4.44 4.19 -11.65
N MET A 277 -3.48 3.64 -12.40
CA MET A 277 -2.21 4.31 -12.70
C MET A 277 -2.41 5.58 -13.53
N ASN A 278 -3.41 5.60 -14.40
CA ASN A 278 -3.73 6.77 -15.23
C ASN A 278 -4.45 7.86 -14.43
N ARG A 279 -5.23 7.55 -13.40
CA ARG A 279 -5.83 8.51 -12.46
C ARG A 279 -4.79 8.94 -11.42
N ARG A 280 -3.94 9.91 -11.78
CA ARG A 280 -2.79 10.31 -10.95
C ARG A 280 -2.56 11.81 -10.92
N ILE A 281 -1.81 12.25 -9.95
CA ILE A 281 -1.18 13.58 -9.88
C ILE A 281 0.33 13.41 -10.16
N GLU A 282 0.87 14.29 -10.98
CA GLU A 282 2.32 14.43 -11.20
C GLU A 282 2.79 15.84 -10.81
N VAL A 283 3.99 15.93 -10.26
CA VAL A 283 4.71 17.17 -10.04
C VAL A 283 5.82 17.25 -11.09
N VAL A 284 5.74 18.22 -11.97
CA VAL A 284 6.68 18.35 -13.10
C VAL A 284 7.45 19.64 -12.99
N ARG A 285 8.76 19.56 -13.08
CA ARG A 285 9.63 20.74 -13.09
C ARG A 285 9.37 21.59 -14.33
N ARG A 286 9.28 22.91 -14.13
CA ARG A 286 9.02 23.85 -15.22
C ARG A 286 10.29 24.24 -15.99
N ASP A 287 11.45 24.01 -15.41
CA ASP A 287 12.78 24.32 -15.98
C ASP A 287 13.40 23.14 -16.76
N CYS A 288 12.75 21.99 -16.80
CA CYS A 288 13.20 20.88 -17.63
C CYS A 288 12.76 21.08 -19.08
N ALA A 289 13.66 20.82 -20.02
CA ALA A 289 13.34 20.78 -21.45
C ALA A 289 12.21 19.75 -21.70
N ARG A 290 11.20 20.15 -22.43
CA ARG A 290 10.07 19.31 -22.83
C ARG A 290 10.43 18.44 -24.02
#